data_cc797cb4153552991f36a0637ed0b6b7
#
_entry.id   cc797cb4153552991f36a0637ed0b6b7
#
_cell.length_a   1.000
_cell.length_b   1.000
_cell.length_c   1.000
_cell.angle_alpha   90.00
_cell.angle_beta   90.00
_cell.angle_gamma   90.00
#
_symmetry.space_group_name_H-M   'P 1'
#
loop_
_entity.id
_entity.type
_entity.pdbx_description
1 polymer ?
#
loop_
_entity_poly.entity_id
_entity_poly.type
_entity_poly.pdbx_seq_one_letter_code
_entity_poly.pdbx_strand_id
1 'polypeptide(L)'
;MDKRFKGKIITTLVLCICIVLGLIYLTIKRAINAKNEVKPIPTIMATIEPTKTPVSSPTPLPTPTAVIYDTESDESLFRIVNENQQIDKDYVPTNLVKIDISLISVNFSHELRTDAYEALKDLYCKALEAGYKMRILSGYRSYTEQQQLFNFYVSKYGKEWAEQIDDKPGESEHQLGLCIDVGLPSGECDLDSCFASSGLYSWLHENAYKYGFIERYPEGKQSVTGIIYSPWHYRFVGKDMAEKIYISGLTM
;
A
#
# COMPACT_ATOMS: atom_id res chain seq x y z
N MET A 1 -54.95 -15.81 -8.91
CA MET A 1 -54.01 -16.71 -8.15
C MET A 1 -54.14 -16.37 -6.67
N ASP A 2 -54.62 -17.33 -5.90
CA ASP A 2 -55.03 -17.15 -4.50
C ASP A 2 -53.86 -16.68 -3.61
N LYS A 3 -54.08 -15.70 -2.70
CA LYS A 3 -53.11 -15.16 -1.76
C LYS A 3 -52.43 -16.25 -0.90
N ARG A 4 -53.19 -17.31 -0.58
CA ARG A 4 -52.67 -18.50 0.17
C ARG A 4 -51.66 -19.31 -0.63
N PHE A 5 -51.80 -19.37 -1.96
CA PHE A 5 -50.89 -20.10 -2.83
C PHE A 5 -49.56 -19.35 -2.98
N LYS A 6 -49.60 -17.99 -3.13
CA LYS A 6 -48.39 -17.15 -3.16
C LYS A 6 -47.62 -17.22 -1.85
N GLY A 7 -48.27 -17.21 -0.70
CA GLY A 7 -47.62 -17.35 0.61
C GLY A 7 -46.86 -18.67 0.75
N LYS A 8 -47.42 -19.81 0.34
CA LYS A 8 -46.73 -21.09 0.39
C LYS A 8 -45.50 -21.14 -0.51
N ILE A 9 -45.56 -20.59 -1.71
CA ILE A 9 -44.39 -20.54 -2.63
C ILE A 9 -43.25 -19.73 -2.02
N ILE A 10 -43.55 -18.54 -1.44
CA ILE A 10 -42.53 -17.69 -0.81
C ILE A 10 -41.90 -18.41 0.39
N THR A 11 -42.69 -19.05 1.24
CA THR A 11 -42.18 -19.77 2.40
C THR A 11 -41.26 -20.95 1.98
N THR A 12 -41.64 -21.69 0.94
CA THR A 12 -40.81 -22.79 0.41
C THR A 12 -39.51 -22.26 -0.18
N LEU A 13 -39.55 -21.15 -0.92
CA LEU A 13 -38.37 -20.54 -1.52
C LEU A 13 -37.38 -20.05 -0.45
N VAL A 14 -37.88 -19.38 0.60
CA VAL A 14 -37.04 -18.93 1.74
C VAL A 14 -36.40 -20.12 2.45
N LEU A 15 -37.15 -21.22 2.68
CA LEU A 15 -36.62 -22.43 3.32
C LEU A 15 -35.50 -23.05 2.46
N CYS A 16 -35.70 -23.15 1.15
CA CYS A 16 -34.66 -23.65 0.24
C CYS A 16 -33.39 -22.81 0.26
N ILE A 17 -33.52 -21.48 0.27
CA ILE A 17 -32.38 -20.56 0.36
C ILE A 17 -31.63 -20.75 1.67
N CYS A 18 -32.32 -20.87 2.80
CA CYS A 18 -31.70 -21.13 4.10
C CYS A 18 -30.95 -22.46 4.14
N ILE A 19 -31.48 -23.52 3.53
CA ILE A 19 -30.81 -24.83 3.45
C ILE A 19 -29.54 -24.73 2.60
N VAL A 20 -29.58 -24.06 1.44
CA VAL A 20 -28.42 -23.87 0.57
C VAL A 20 -27.32 -23.07 1.28
N LEU A 21 -27.68 -21.96 1.93
CA LEU A 21 -26.73 -21.15 2.71
C LEU A 21 -26.12 -21.95 3.87
N GLY A 22 -26.91 -22.77 4.55
CA GLY A 22 -26.42 -23.67 5.60
C GLY A 22 -25.41 -24.71 5.08
N LEU A 23 -25.67 -25.30 3.92
CA LEU A 23 -24.75 -26.26 3.28
C LEU A 23 -23.44 -25.57 2.84
N ILE A 24 -23.52 -24.37 2.27
CA ILE A 24 -22.34 -23.56 1.91
C ILE A 24 -21.51 -23.24 3.16
N TYR A 25 -22.14 -22.81 4.26
CA TYR A 25 -21.44 -22.54 5.51
C TYR A 25 -20.71 -23.79 6.06
N LEU A 26 -21.38 -24.97 6.03
CA LEU A 26 -20.77 -26.23 6.48
C LEU A 26 -19.58 -26.66 5.61
N THR A 27 -19.66 -26.46 4.29
CA THR A 27 -18.54 -26.78 3.38
C THR A 27 -17.34 -25.87 3.59
N ILE A 28 -17.57 -24.56 3.77
CA ILE A 28 -16.52 -23.57 4.09
C ILE A 28 -15.87 -23.92 5.44
N LYS A 29 -16.66 -24.20 6.47
CA LYS A 29 -16.14 -24.57 7.80
C LYS A 29 -15.31 -25.85 7.77
N ARG A 30 -15.71 -26.86 6.96
CA ARG A 30 -14.91 -28.09 6.75
C ARG A 30 -13.59 -27.80 6.05
N ALA A 31 -13.58 -26.93 5.03
CA ALA A 31 -12.38 -26.55 4.30
C ALA A 31 -11.38 -25.78 5.18
N ILE A 32 -11.87 -24.91 6.07
CA ILE A 32 -11.04 -24.18 7.03
C ILE A 32 -10.43 -25.14 8.06
N ASN A 33 -11.22 -26.07 8.62
CA ASN A 33 -10.71 -27.04 9.59
C ASN A 33 -9.70 -28.01 8.98
N ALA A 34 -9.87 -28.42 7.71
CA ALA A 34 -8.93 -29.30 7.01
C ALA A 34 -7.56 -28.64 6.74
N LYS A 35 -7.52 -27.29 6.63
CA LYS A 35 -6.25 -26.54 6.51
C LYS A 35 -5.47 -26.40 7.82
N ASN A 36 -6.12 -26.60 8.97
CA ASN A 36 -5.52 -26.44 10.30
C ASN A 36 -5.06 -27.77 10.92
N GLU A 37 -5.21 -28.91 10.24
CA GLU A 37 -4.61 -30.16 10.70
C GLU A 37 -3.11 -30.20 10.37
N VAL A 38 -2.28 -29.79 11.32
CA VAL A 38 -0.83 -29.98 11.28
C VAL A 38 -0.56 -31.46 11.51
N LYS A 39 -0.15 -32.19 10.47
CA LYS A 39 0.32 -33.57 10.61
C LYS A 39 1.62 -33.57 11.42
N PRO A 40 1.73 -34.42 12.47
CA PRO A 40 2.98 -34.53 13.23
C PRO A 40 4.09 -35.09 12.33
N ILE A 41 5.22 -34.41 12.31
CA ILE A 41 6.45 -34.86 11.63
C ILE A 41 7.00 -36.05 12.41
N PRO A 42 7.29 -37.21 11.79
CA PRO A 42 7.87 -38.34 12.48
C PRO A 42 9.27 -38.00 12.99
N THR A 43 9.47 -38.01 14.30
CA THR A 43 10.79 -37.86 14.94
C THR A 43 11.59 -39.15 14.68
N ILE A 44 12.57 -39.06 13.77
CA ILE A 44 13.55 -40.13 13.60
C ILE A 44 14.63 -39.88 14.65
N MET A 45 14.60 -40.67 15.72
CA MET A 45 15.74 -40.77 16.65
C MET A 45 16.83 -41.60 15.98
N ALA A 46 17.85 -40.91 15.43
CA ALA A 46 19.09 -41.52 15.03
C ALA A 46 20.03 -41.52 16.24
N THR A 47 20.30 -42.68 16.78
CA THR A 47 21.39 -42.89 17.77
C THR A 47 22.72 -42.73 17.05
N ILE A 48 23.42 -41.65 17.31
CA ILE A 48 24.78 -41.40 16.79
C ILE A 48 25.79 -41.67 17.93
N GLU A 49 26.60 -42.69 17.78
CA GLU A 49 27.81 -42.90 18.61
C GLU A 49 28.79 -41.74 18.40
N PRO A 50 29.48 -41.24 19.46
CA PRO A 50 30.34 -40.08 19.33
C PRO A 50 31.71 -40.50 18.75
N THR A 51 31.92 -40.32 17.46
CA THR A 51 33.27 -40.31 16.87
C THR A 51 33.92 -38.97 17.16
N LYS A 52 34.99 -38.96 17.97
CA LYS A 52 35.78 -37.76 18.26
C LYS A 52 36.64 -37.40 17.05
N THR A 53 36.12 -36.57 16.17
CA THR A 53 36.93 -35.84 15.19
C THR A 53 37.17 -34.43 15.75
N PRO A 54 38.39 -33.86 15.68
CA PRO A 54 38.62 -32.49 16.16
C PRO A 54 37.84 -31.50 15.29
N VAL A 55 36.85 -30.86 15.91
CA VAL A 55 36.06 -29.78 15.27
C VAL A 55 37.01 -28.58 15.14
N SER A 56 37.39 -28.24 13.90
CA SER A 56 37.96 -26.93 13.60
C SER A 56 36.98 -25.84 14.03
N SER A 57 37.46 -24.90 14.83
CA SER A 57 36.67 -23.74 15.28
C SER A 57 36.02 -23.06 14.09
N PRO A 58 34.70 -22.81 14.08
CA PRO A 58 34.07 -22.13 12.97
C PRO A 58 34.68 -20.73 12.84
N THR A 59 35.21 -20.42 11.67
CA THR A 59 35.63 -19.05 11.32
C THR A 59 34.41 -18.17 11.56
N PRO A 60 34.52 -17.06 12.32
CA PRO A 60 33.36 -16.19 12.56
C PRO A 60 32.85 -15.69 11.22
N LEU A 61 31.55 -15.97 10.96
CA LEU A 61 30.84 -15.43 9.82
C LEU A 61 30.92 -13.89 9.91
N PRO A 62 31.28 -13.17 8.84
CA PRO A 62 31.37 -11.71 8.90
C PRO A 62 30.02 -11.17 9.36
N THR A 63 30.03 -10.39 10.44
CA THR A 63 28.84 -9.68 10.91
C THR A 63 28.34 -8.79 9.77
N PRO A 64 27.07 -8.90 9.35
CA PRO A 64 26.56 -8.05 8.28
C PRO A 64 26.74 -6.59 8.70
N THR A 65 27.49 -5.83 7.88
CA THR A 65 27.63 -4.39 8.07
C THR A 65 26.25 -3.77 7.95
N ALA A 66 25.81 -3.03 8.97
CA ALA A 66 24.54 -2.32 8.93
C ALA A 66 24.57 -1.31 7.77
N VAL A 67 23.63 -1.44 6.84
CA VAL A 67 23.44 -0.44 5.76
C VAL A 67 22.75 0.76 6.38
N ILE A 68 23.44 1.90 6.39
CA ILE A 68 22.86 3.16 6.86
C ILE A 68 22.22 3.84 5.63
N TYR A 69 20.92 4.11 5.73
CA TYR A 69 20.17 4.84 4.71
C TYR A 69 20.15 6.33 5.06
N ASP A 70 20.31 7.17 4.05
CA ASP A 70 20.18 8.63 4.21
C ASP A 70 18.69 9.00 4.30
N THR A 71 18.23 9.30 5.50
CA THR A 71 16.83 9.67 5.79
C THR A 71 16.64 11.19 5.98
N GLU A 72 17.70 11.99 5.78
CA GLU A 72 17.71 13.41 6.08
C GLU A 72 17.84 14.31 4.85
N SER A 73 18.60 13.88 3.82
CA SER A 73 18.80 14.69 2.61
C SER A 73 17.54 14.66 1.73
N ASP A 74 17.06 15.83 1.28
CA ASP A 74 15.86 15.95 0.45
C ASP A 74 16.00 15.27 -0.92
N GLU A 75 17.23 15.06 -1.42
CA GLU A 75 17.50 14.30 -2.64
C GLU A 75 17.47 12.77 -2.43
N SER A 76 17.50 12.29 -1.20
CA SER A 76 17.49 10.85 -0.91
C SER A 76 16.14 10.21 -1.22
N LEU A 77 16.17 8.99 -1.79
CA LEU A 77 14.97 8.15 -1.94
C LEU A 77 14.38 7.73 -0.58
N PHE A 78 15.21 7.76 0.47
CA PHE A 78 14.84 7.31 1.82
C PHE A 78 14.51 8.47 2.75
N ARG A 79 14.46 9.71 2.24
CA ARG A 79 14.08 10.90 3.01
C ARG A 79 12.78 10.67 3.75
N ILE A 80 12.81 10.77 5.07
CA ILE A 80 11.60 10.72 5.91
C ILE A 80 11.08 12.15 6.05
N VAL A 81 9.80 12.33 5.77
CA VAL A 81 9.12 13.62 5.89
C VAL A 81 7.93 13.47 6.83
N ASN A 82 7.87 14.32 7.83
CA ASN A 82 6.80 14.38 8.83
C ASN A 82 6.91 15.68 9.63
N GLU A 83 6.11 15.85 10.68
CA GLU A 83 6.11 17.02 11.55
C GLU A 83 7.47 17.33 12.21
N ASN A 84 8.33 16.33 12.41
CA ASN A 84 9.65 16.46 13.03
C ASN A 84 10.79 16.61 12.00
N GLN A 85 10.54 16.30 10.75
CA GLN A 85 11.52 16.30 9.65
C GLN A 85 10.92 16.96 8.41
N GLN A 86 10.72 18.26 8.47
CA GLN A 86 10.11 19.04 7.40
C GLN A 86 11.08 19.27 6.23
N ILE A 87 10.53 19.48 5.06
CA ILE A 87 11.24 19.92 3.85
C ILE A 87 11.25 21.45 3.82
N ASP A 88 12.36 22.04 3.40
CA ASP A 88 12.45 23.50 3.23
C ASP A 88 11.39 23.98 2.21
N LYS A 89 10.78 25.14 2.52
CA LYS A 89 9.72 25.73 1.69
C LYS A 89 10.14 26.05 0.26
N ASP A 90 11.43 26.29 0.03
CA ASP A 90 12.01 26.67 -1.26
C ASP A 90 12.60 25.44 -2.00
N TYR A 91 12.56 24.25 -1.39
CA TYR A 91 13.05 23.03 -2.03
C TYR A 91 12.14 22.61 -3.19
N VAL A 92 12.78 22.42 -4.34
CA VAL A 92 12.18 21.86 -5.56
C VAL A 92 13.15 20.81 -6.12
N PRO A 93 12.72 19.55 -6.36
CA PRO A 93 13.57 18.55 -6.98
C PRO A 93 14.11 19.01 -8.34
N THR A 94 15.39 18.77 -8.61
CA THR A 94 16.05 19.26 -9.84
C THR A 94 15.74 18.43 -11.07
N ASN A 95 15.23 17.20 -10.91
CA ASN A 95 15.02 16.21 -11.96
C ASN A 95 13.52 15.88 -12.18
N LEU A 96 12.64 16.85 -11.99
CA LEU A 96 11.20 16.68 -12.26
C LEU A 96 10.93 16.51 -13.76
N VAL A 97 10.09 15.57 -14.09
CA VAL A 97 9.59 15.31 -15.44
C VAL A 97 8.07 15.18 -15.43
N LYS A 98 7.43 15.63 -16.50
CA LYS A 98 5.98 15.52 -16.67
C LYS A 98 5.57 14.06 -16.84
N ILE A 99 4.50 13.68 -16.15
CA ILE A 99 3.87 12.37 -16.30
C ILE A 99 3.07 12.39 -17.62
N ASP A 100 3.57 11.69 -18.64
CA ASP A 100 2.88 11.52 -19.93
C ASP A 100 2.07 10.21 -19.92
N ILE A 101 1.01 10.19 -19.12
CA ILE A 101 0.08 9.06 -19.04
C ILE A 101 -1.30 9.56 -19.43
N SER A 102 -1.94 8.90 -20.39
CA SER A 102 -3.23 9.30 -20.98
C SER A 102 -4.42 9.33 -20.01
N LEU A 103 -4.24 8.90 -18.77
CA LEU A 103 -5.30 8.81 -17.75
C LEU A 103 -4.96 9.65 -16.51
N ILE A 104 -4.59 10.89 -16.71
CA ILE A 104 -4.24 11.82 -15.63
C ILE A 104 -5.48 12.63 -15.20
N SER A 105 -5.61 12.92 -13.89
CA SER A 105 -6.57 13.90 -13.38
C SER A 105 -6.12 15.33 -13.69
N VAL A 106 -7.04 16.23 -14.02
CA VAL A 106 -6.73 17.61 -14.44
C VAL A 106 -6.50 18.59 -13.28
N ASN A 107 -6.54 18.16 -12.02
CA ASN A 107 -6.66 19.07 -10.88
C ASN A 107 -5.35 19.33 -10.12
N PHE A 108 -4.25 18.61 -10.40
CA PHE A 108 -2.99 18.71 -9.66
C PHE A 108 -1.77 18.64 -10.61
N SER A 109 -0.58 18.97 -10.10
CA SER A 109 0.68 18.80 -10.82
C SER A 109 0.90 17.33 -11.19
N HIS A 110 1.33 17.13 -12.43
CA HIS A 110 1.57 15.81 -13.01
C HIS A 110 3.06 15.63 -13.29
N GLU A 111 3.89 15.96 -12.31
CA GLU A 111 5.33 15.81 -12.37
C GLU A 111 5.79 14.81 -11.30
N LEU A 112 6.87 14.10 -11.60
CA LEU A 112 7.61 13.25 -10.68
C LEU A 112 9.09 13.41 -10.91
N ARG A 113 9.90 13.02 -9.96
CA ARG A 113 11.32 12.78 -10.19
C ARG A 113 11.49 11.70 -11.25
N THR A 114 12.53 11.84 -12.08
CA THR A 114 12.79 10.92 -13.21
C THR A 114 12.81 9.46 -12.79
N ASP A 115 13.49 9.14 -11.68
CA ASP A 115 13.60 7.77 -11.15
C ASP A 115 12.23 7.17 -10.76
N ALA A 116 11.39 7.95 -10.08
CA ALA A 116 10.03 7.54 -9.74
C ALA A 116 9.13 7.42 -10.97
N TYR A 117 9.30 8.30 -11.96
CA TYR A 117 8.52 8.28 -13.20
C TYR A 117 8.83 7.05 -14.06
N GLU A 118 10.12 6.69 -14.22
CA GLU A 118 10.49 5.47 -14.96
C GLU A 118 9.88 4.22 -14.30
N ALA A 119 9.95 4.14 -12.97
CA ALA A 119 9.32 3.05 -12.23
C ALA A 119 7.78 3.04 -12.35
N LEU A 120 7.16 4.23 -12.37
CA LEU A 120 5.70 4.36 -12.57
C LEU A 120 5.28 3.87 -13.96
N LYS A 121 6.05 4.16 -15.01
CA LYS A 121 5.75 3.65 -16.37
C LYS A 121 5.69 2.12 -16.38
N ASP A 122 6.69 1.47 -15.77
CA ASP A 122 6.74 0.02 -15.67
C ASP A 122 5.53 -0.53 -14.89
N LEU A 123 5.23 0.06 -13.73
CA LEU A 123 4.08 -0.32 -12.89
C LEU A 123 2.76 -0.17 -13.67
N TYR A 124 2.59 0.96 -14.35
CA TYR A 124 1.39 1.27 -15.13
C TYR A 124 1.18 0.27 -16.27
N CYS A 125 2.24 -0.01 -17.05
CA CYS A 125 2.18 -0.99 -18.14
C CYS A 125 1.79 -2.37 -17.62
N LYS A 126 2.35 -2.79 -16.48
CA LYS A 126 2.05 -4.10 -15.88
C LYS A 126 0.64 -4.18 -15.30
N ALA A 127 0.13 -3.09 -14.73
CA ALA A 127 -1.27 -3.00 -14.33
C ALA A 127 -2.20 -3.18 -15.55
N LEU A 128 -1.91 -2.50 -16.65
CA LEU A 128 -2.67 -2.66 -17.91
C LEU A 128 -2.63 -4.08 -18.47
N GLU A 129 -1.45 -4.72 -18.49
CA GLU A 129 -1.30 -6.13 -18.92
C GLU A 129 -2.14 -7.08 -18.03
N ALA A 130 -2.27 -6.77 -16.74
CA ALA A 130 -3.10 -7.50 -15.78
C ALA A 130 -4.60 -7.16 -15.89
N GLY A 131 -4.99 -6.25 -16.79
CA GLY A 131 -6.38 -5.82 -16.99
C GLY A 131 -6.83 -4.67 -16.11
N TYR A 132 -5.93 -4.03 -15.36
CA TYR A 132 -6.24 -2.91 -14.48
C TYR A 132 -5.81 -1.58 -15.12
N LYS A 133 -6.75 -0.66 -15.27
CA LYS A 133 -6.49 0.74 -15.63
C LYS A 133 -6.45 1.57 -14.36
N MET A 134 -5.47 2.48 -14.25
CA MET A 134 -5.39 3.42 -13.14
C MET A 134 -5.29 4.86 -13.65
N ARG A 135 -5.78 5.80 -12.85
CA ARG A 135 -5.52 7.24 -13.00
C ARG A 135 -4.45 7.66 -12.00
N ILE A 136 -3.67 8.64 -12.40
CA ILE A 136 -2.77 9.36 -11.49
C ILE A 136 -3.50 10.63 -11.07
N LEU A 137 -3.80 10.74 -9.79
CA LEU A 137 -4.56 11.84 -9.21
C LEU A 137 -3.65 13.00 -8.78
N SER A 138 -2.42 12.67 -8.35
CA SER A 138 -1.45 13.61 -7.82
C SER A 138 -0.03 13.09 -8.05
N GLY A 139 0.92 13.98 -8.20
CA GLY A 139 2.37 13.73 -8.26
C GLY A 139 3.12 14.74 -7.37
N TYR A 140 4.18 15.36 -7.88
CA TYR A 140 4.85 16.47 -7.19
C TYR A 140 3.87 17.57 -6.82
N ARG A 141 4.01 18.10 -5.62
CA ARG A 141 3.24 19.23 -5.10
C ARG A 141 4.18 20.15 -4.36
N SER A 142 4.31 21.39 -4.82
CA SER A 142 5.15 22.40 -4.17
C SER A 142 4.63 22.74 -2.76
N TYR A 143 5.50 23.33 -1.94
CA TYR A 143 5.11 23.85 -0.62
C TYR A 143 3.89 24.79 -0.71
N THR A 144 3.87 25.69 -1.70
CA THR A 144 2.76 26.64 -1.88
C THR A 144 1.45 25.95 -2.25
N GLU A 145 1.49 24.95 -3.12
CA GLU A 145 0.30 24.17 -3.48
C GLU A 145 -0.21 23.36 -2.29
N GLN A 146 0.71 22.76 -1.50
CA GLN A 146 0.33 22.08 -0.26
C GLN A 146 -0.32 23.03 0.73
N GLN A 147 0.20 24.26 0.87
CA GLN A 147 -0.38 25.28 1.75
C GLN A 147 -1.81 25.65 1.32
N GLN A 148 -2.04 25.79 0.01
CA GLN A 148 -3.37 26.09 -0.52
C GLN A 148 -4.35 24.94 -0.26
N LEU A 149 -3.92 23.69 -0.49
CA LEU A 149 -4.72 22.50 -0.24
C LEU A 149 -5.05 22.33 1.25
N PHE A 150 -4.06 22.44 2.12
CA PHE A 150 -4.25 22.34 3.56
C PHE A 150 -5.21 23.43 4.09
N ASN A 151 -5.03 24.69 3.65
CA ASN A 151 -5.94 25.78 4.00
C ASN A 151 -7.38 25.57 3.51
N PHE A 152 -7.54 24.95 2.35
CA PHE A 152 -8.87 24.54 1.86
C PHE A 152 -9.50 23.51 2.82
N TYR A 153 -8.77 22.49 3.25
CA TYR A 153 -9.30 21.50 4.20
C TYR A 153 -9.58 22.12 5.57
N VAL A 154 -8.72 23.00 6.08
CA VAL A 154 -8.97 23.75 7.31
C VAL A 154 -10.26 24.57 7.22
N SER A 155 -10.48 25.26 6.11
CA SER A 155 -11.69 26.06 5.92
C SER A 155 -12.97 25.24 5.82
N LYS A 156 -12.86 24.03 5.26
CA LYS A 156 -14.03 23.16 4.99
C LYS A 156 -14.37 22.25 6.16
N TYR A 157 -13.39 21.74 6.88
CA TYR A 157 -13.58 20.70 7.89
C TYR A 157 -13.06 21.08 9.29
N GLY A 158 -12.39 22.22 9.43
CA GLY A 158 -11.70 22.62 10.65
C GLY A 158 -10.27 22.06 10.74
N LYS A 159 -9.45 22.74 11.57
CA LYS A 159 -8.01 22.46 11.69
C LYS A 159 -7.72 21.02 12.17
N GLU A 160 -8.40 20.60 13.23
CA GLU A 160 -8.17 19.26 13.84
C GLU A 160 -8.45 18.11 12.84
N TRP A 161 -9.46 18.29 12.00
CA TRP A 161 -9.76 17.29 10.97
C TRP A 161 -8.77 17.35 9.81
N ALA A 162 -8.39 18.56 9.36
CA ALA A 162 -7.42 18.74 8.30
C ALA A 162 -6.06 18.09 8.63
N GLU A 163 -5.59 18.24 9.88
CA GLU A 163 -4.34 17.62 10.36
C GLU A 163 -4.35 16.09 10.42
N GLN A 164 -5.51 15.46 10.34
CA GLN A 164 -5.63 14.00 10.29
C GLN A 164 -5.65 13.44 8.87
N ILE A 165 -6.17 14.21 7.91
CA ILE A 165 -6.42 13.74 6.54
C ILE A 165 -5.39 14.21 5.52
N ASP A 166 -4.58 15.23 5.86
CA ASP A 166 -3.58 15.78 4.93
C ASP A 166 -2.39 16.36 5.69
N ASP A 167 -1.23 16.30 5.06
CA ASP A 167 0.01 16.84 5.60
C ASP A 167 0.02 18.37 5.58
N LYS A 168 0.68 18.99 6.58
CA LYS A 168 0.95 20.43 6.55
C LYS A 168 2.01 20.77 5.48
N PRO A 169 2.07 22.05 5.04
CA PRO A 169 3.14 22.50 4.15
C PRO A 169 4.53 22.19 4.75
N GLY A 170 5.38 21.54 3.98
CA GLY A 170 6.70 21.06 4.39
C GLY A 170 6.69 19.67 5.04
N GLU A 171 5.54 19.13 5.39
CA GLU A 171 5.38 17.79 5.98
C GLU A 171 4.92 16.74 4.94
N SER A 172 4.67 17.16 3.70
CA SER A 172 4.16 16.27 2.63
C SER A 172 5.27 15.70 1.76
N GLU A 173 5.28 14.37 1.62
CA GLU A 173 6.21 13.66 0.73
C GLU A 173 6.00 13.99 -0.76
N HIS A 174 4.86 14.56 -1.15
CA HIS A 174 4.62 15.04 -2.52
C HIS A 174 5.63 16.13 -2.93
N GLN A 175 6.17 16.90 -1.98
CA GLN A 175 7.19 17.90 -2.27
C GLN A 175 8.53 17.29 -2.70
N LEU A 176 8.79 16.01 -2.37
CA LEU A 176 9.96 15.28 -2.86
C LEU A 176 9.84 14.84 -4.33
N GLY A 177 8.64 14.88 -4.93
CA GLY A 177 8.39 14.32 -6.25
C GLY A 177 8.54 12.80 -6.33
N LEU A 178 8.37 12.11 -5.21
CA LEU A 178 8.51 10.65 -5.08
C LEU A 178 7.19 9.94 -4.79
N CYS A 179 6.08 10.67 -4.67
CA CYS A 179 4.78 10.11 -4.33
C CYS A 179 3.77 10.29 -5.46
N ILE A 180 2.85 9.36 -5.54
CA ILE A 180 1.66 9.41 -6.39
C ILE A 180 0.42 9.06 -5.59
N ASP A 181 -0.68 9.72 -5.92
CA ASP A 181 -2.00 9.25 -5.57
C ASP A 181 -2.63 8.59 -6.80
N VAL A 182 -3.24 7.43 -6.60
CA VAL A 182 -3.85 6.65 -7.68
C VAL A 182 -5.36 6.51 -7.47
N GLY A 183 -6.09 6.41 -8.57
CA GLY A 183 -7.54 6.24 -8.54
C GLY A 183 -8.05 5.37 -9.68
N LEU A 184 -9.35 5.09 -9.63
CA LEU A 184 -10.04 4.34 -10.67
C LEU A 184 -10.32 5.23 -11.90
N PRO A 185 -10.39 4.68 -13.12
CA PRO A 185 -10.78 5.44 -14.31
C PRO A 185 -12.15 6.12 -14.19
N SER A 186 -13.07 5.52 -13.41
CA SER A 186 -14.41 6.08 -13.16
C SER A 186 -14.41 7.32 -12.28
N GLY A 187 -13.36 7.55 -11.49
CA GLY A 187 -13.34 8.56 -10.43
C GLY A 187 -14.03 8.14 -9.15
N GLU A 188 -14.55 6.93 -9.09
CA GLU A 188 -15.15 6.38 -7.88
C GLU A 188 -14.09 6.15 -6.82
N CYS A 189 -14.38 6.48 -5.57
CA CYS A 189 -13.45 6.33 -4.44
C CYS A 189 -12.11 7.10 -4.59
N ASP A 190 -12.07 8.19 -5.36
CA ASP A 190 -10.88 9.03 -5.44
C ASP A 190 -10.58 9.63 -4.07
N LEU A 191 -9.34 9.42 -3.58
CA LEU A 191 -8.85 9.86 -2.28
C LEU A 191 -9.77 9.44 -1.11
N ASP A 192 -10.34 8.25 -1.21
CA ASP A 192 -11.22 7.68 -0.18
C ASP A 192 -10.83 6.22 0.12
N SER A 193 -11.01 5.82 1.37
CA SER A 193 -10.69 4.47 1.85
C SER A 193 -11.45 3.35 1.12
N CYS A 194 -12.60 3.66 0.50
CA CYS A 194 -13.34 2.69 -0.32
C CYS A 194 -12.55 2.22 -1.55
N PHE A 195 -11.49 2.95 -1.98
CA PHE A 195 -10.56 2.48 -3.02
C PHE A 195 -9.96 1.11 -2.69
N ALA A 196 -9.77 0.80 -1.41
CA ALA A 196 -9.28 -0.50 -0.93
C ALA A 196 -10.17 -1.69 -1.31
N SER A 197 -11.44 -1.46 -1.63
CA SER A 197 -12.36 -2.51 -2.09
C SER A 197 -12.23 -2.82 -3.58
N SER A 198 -11.38 -2.09 -4.31
CA SER A 198 -11.21 -2.26 -5.76
C SER A 198 -10.23 -3.38 -6.13
N GLY A 199 -10.43 -3.98 -7.31
CA GLY A 199 -9.48 -4.94 -7.86
C GLY A 199 -8.12 -4.30 -8.18
N LEU A 200 -8.10 -3.01 -8.55
CA LEU A 200 -6.85 -2.27 -8.77
C LEU A 200 -6.02 -2.16 -7.49
N TYR A 201 -6.65 -1.79 -6.35
CA TYR A 201 -5.94 -1.76 -5.06
C TYR A 201 -5.36 -3.13 -4.70
N SER A 202 -6.16 -4.20 -4.81
CA SER A 202 -5.67 -5.55 -4.50
C SER A 202 -4.45 -5.92 -5.34
N TRP A 203 -4.46 -5.57 -6.62
CA TRP A 203 -3.33 -5.80 -7.51
C TRP A 203 -2.11 -4.94 -7.13
N LEU A 204 -2.31 -3.65 -6.84
CA LEU A 204 -1.23 -2.74 -6.42
C LEU A 204 -0.60 -3.20 -5.10
N HIS A 205 -1.40 -3.58 -4.12
CA HIS A 205 -0.94 -4.09 -2.83
C HIS A 205 0.02 -5.29 -2.98
N GLU A 206 -0.24 -6.19 -3.94
CA GLU A 206 0.58 -7.37 -4.20
C GLU A 206 1.76 -7.13 -5.16
N ASN A 207 1.78 -6.00 -5.88
CA ASN A 207 2.71 -5.84 -6.99
C ASN A 207 3.52 -4.54 -6.96
N ALA A 208 3.05 -3.45 -6.34
CA ALA A 208 3.70 -2.13 -6.41
C ALA A 208 5.16 -2.15 -5.92
N TYR A 209 5.46 -2.95 -4.88
CA TYR A 209 6.81 -3.07 -4.33
C TYR A 209 7.84 -3.60 -5.36
N LYS A 210 7.43 -4.44 -6.32
CA LYS A 210 8.28 -4.97 -7.40
C LYS A 210 8.79 -3.88 -8.34
N TYR A 211 8.14 -2.71 -8.29
CA TYR A 211 8.47 -1.51 -9.07
C TYR A 211 9.03 -0.39 -8.19
N GLY A 212 9.26 -0.68 -6.89
CA GLY A 212 9.88 0.27 -5.97
C GLY A 212 8.89 1.18 -5.24
N PHE A 213 7.58 0.94 -5.36
CA PHE A 213 6.55 1.69 -4.64
C PHE A 213 6.04 0.94 -3.41
N ILE A 214 5.80 1.67 -2.34
CA ILE A 214 5.16 1.16 -1.12
C ILE A 214 3.84 1.88 -0.89
N GLU A 215 2.88 1.19 -0.30
CA GLU A 215 1.72 1.82 0.34
C GLU A 215 2.23 2.54 1.60
N ARG A 216 2.20 3.86 1.59
CA ARG A 216 2.88 4.68 2.62
C ARG A 216 2.11 4.73 3.93
N TYR A 217 0.78 4.75 3.85
CA TYR A 217 -0.13 4.87 4.98
C TYR A 217 -1.09 3.68 5.08
N PRO A 218 -0.55 2.45 5.36
CA PRO A 218 -1.35 1.24 5.38
C PRO A 218 -2.28 1.17 6.59
N GLU A 219 -3.32 0.35 6.49
CA GLU A 219 -4.32 0.18 7.54
C GLU A 219 -3.68 -0.23 8.88
N GLY A 220 -4.14 0.38 9.96
CA GLY A 220 -3.66 0.09 11.32
C GLY A 220 -2.28 0.65 11.67
N LYS A 221 -1.67 1.50 10.83
CA LYS A 221 -0.36 2.13 11.08
C LYS A 221 -0.43 3.63 11.43
N GLN A 222 -1.61 4.19 11.64
CA GLN A 222 -1.80 5.62 11.96
C GLN A 222 -0.98 6.09 13.17
N SER A 223 -0.82 5.24 14.18
CA SER A 223 -0.01 5.56 15.37
C SER A 223 1.49 5.70 15.07
N VAL A 224 1.96 5.18 13.93
CA VAL A 224 3.35 5.26 13.48
C VAL A 224 3.52 6.39 12.46
N THR A 225 2.58 6.50 11.52
CA THR A 225 2.68 7.42 10.38
C THR A 225 2.14 8.82 10.67
N GLY A 226 1.24 8.96 11.65
CA GLY A 226 0.52 10.21 11.94
C GLY A 226 -0.69 10.48 11.03
N ILE A 227 -0.77 9.79 9.88
CA ILE A 227 -1.81 9.98 8.84
C ILE A 227 -2.77 8.79 8.84
N ILE A 228 -4.04 9.05 8.53
CA ILE A 228 -5.06 8.00 8.40
C ILE A 228 -4.74 7.05 7.25
N TYR A 229 -5.39 5.88 7.27
CA TYR A 229 -5.30 4.91 6.18
C TYR A 229 -5.59 5.55 4.82
N SER A 230 -4.61 5.49 3.91
CA SER A 230 -4.67 6.12 2.58
C SER A 230 -4.25 5.14 1.49
N PRO A 231 -5.14 4.19 1.10
CA PRO A 231 -4.81 3.11 0.16
C PRO A 231 -4.48 3.58 -1.26
N TRP A 232 -4.72 4.84 -1.56
CA TRP A 232 -4.38 5.47 -2.84
C TRP A 232 -2.97 6.05 -2.88
N HIS A 233 -2.32 6.27 -1.72
CA HIS A 233 -1.04 6.97 -1.62
C HIS A 233 0.15 6.01 -1.66
N TYR A 234 0.96 6.13 -2.72
CA TYR A 234 2.15 5.29 -2.96
C TYR A 234 3.41 6.13 -2.99
N ARG A 235 4.45 5.67 -2.25
CA ARG A 235 5.77 6.29 -2.17
C ARG A 235 6.80 5.44 -2.90
N PHE A 236 7.58 6.06 -3.79
CA PHE A 236 8.76 5.44 -4.40
C PHE A 236 9.96 5.47 -3.45
N VAL A 237 10.56 4.31 -3.22
CA VAL A 237 11.73 4.11 -2.35
C VAL A 237 12.79 3.22 -3.02
N GLY A 238 12.61 2.91 -4.31
CA GLY A 238 13.44 1.93 -5.03
C GLY A 238 13.08 0.48 -4.69
N LYS A 239 13.40 -0.44 -5.61
CA LYS A 239 12.93 -1.84 -5.56
C LYS A 239 13.40 -2.58 -4.31
N ASP A 240 14.68 -2.46 -3.97
CA ASP A 240 15.27 -3.20 -2.85
C ASP A 240 14.64 -2.81 -1.49
N MET A 241 14.37 -1.52 -1.28
CA MET A 241 13.74 -1.04 -0.05
C MET A 241 12.25 -1.38 -0.03
N ALA A 242 11.56 -1.22 -1.16
CA ALA A 242 10.14 -1.56 -1.26
C ALA A 242 9.89 -3.05 -0.97
N GLU A 243 10.74 -3.95 -1.47
CA GLU A 243 10.65 -5.38 -1.19
C GLU A 243 10.87 -5.68 0.30
N LYS A 244 11.87 -5.05 0.93
CA LYS A 244 12.12 -5.22 2.38
C LYS A 244 10.94 -4.76 3.22
N ILE A 245 10.36 -3.62 2.89
CA ILE A 245 9.18 -3.08 3.59
C ILE A 245 7.98 -4.01 3.39
N TYR A 246 7.73 -4.48 2.17
CA TYR A 246 6.65 -5.41 1.88
C TYR A 246 6.77 -6.73 2.66
N ILE A 247 7.95 -7.35 2.66
CA ILE A 247 8.22 -8.61 3.37
C ILE A 247 8.10 -8.44 4.89
N SER A 248 8.56 -7.31 5.42
CA SER A 248 8.54 -7.05 6.87
C SER A 248 7.16 -6.64 7.40
N GLY A 249 6.24 -6.20 6.54
CA GLY A 249 4.95 -5.60 6.94
C GLY A 249 5.10 -4.28 7.70
N LEU A 250 6.25 -3.63 7.57
CA LEU A 250 6.51 -2.31 8.12
C LEU A 250 6.08 -1.21 7.14
N THR A 251 6.22 0.04 7.54
CA THR A 251 6.11 1.25 6.70
C THR A 251 7.28 2.17 7.01
N MET A 252 7.45 3.23 6.21
CA MET A 252 8.41 4.28 6.52
C MET A 252 7.93 5.18 7.64
#